data_ef8785304a51379d5b017470b7e5e27b
#
_entry.id   ef8785304a51379d5b017470b7e5e27b
#
_cell.length_a   1.000
_cell.length_b   1.000
_cell.length_c   1.000
_cell.angle_alpha   90.00
_cell.angle_beta   90.00
_cell.angle_gamma   90.00
#
_symmetry.space_group_name_H-M   'P 1'
#
loop_
_entity.id
_entity.type
_entity.pdbx_description
1 polymer ?
#
loop_
_entity_poly.entity_id
_entity_poly.type
_entity_poly.pdbx_seq_one_letter_code
_entity_poly.pdbx_strand_id
1 'polypeptide(L)'
;MNIIEVKDLKKAYLLPGDKSKTFNAVDHISLGIKKGEVYGILGPNGAGKTTTLEMLEGLKEIDDGFAIIDGIDVSKDPYAVKKVIGVQLQSNEYFDKLDLSELLTLFSKLYSTSIDHSNLLDQVNLLDKANAKTQHLSGGQRQRFSIACALVNNPKILFLDEPTTGLDPQAKRNLWNLVKDLNSSGMTIVLTTHNMEEAEYLCDRIAIMDKGKLIAEDTPKALIEKYAPEPSDIPLTGNIEDVFLNLTGHSLRD
;
A
#
# COMPACT_ATOMS: atom_id res chain seq x y z
N MET A 1 -2.51 -20.25 2.70
CA MET A 1 -1.42 -19.95 3.65
C MET A 1 -1.16 -18.47 3.62
N ASN A 2 -1.11 -17.80 4.76
CA ASN A 2 -0.80 -16.38 4.82
C ASN A 2 0.68 -16.17 4.53
N ILE A 3 0.99 -15.15 3.75
CA ILE A 3 2.36 -14.67 3.51
C ILE A 3 2.70 -13.53 4.47
N ILE A 4 1.69 -12.82 4.98
CA ILE A 4 1.80 -11.84 6.06
C ILE A 4 0.87 -12.25 7.19
N GLU A 5 1.39 -12.30 8.41
CA GLU A 5 0.63 -12.55 9.63
C GLU A 5 0.92 -11.46 10.64
N VAL A 6 -0.11 -10.79 11.11
CA VAL A 6 -0.04 -9.70 12.09
C VAL A 6 -0.92 -10.04 13.27
N LYS A 7 -0.41 -9.89 14.49
CA LYS A 7 -1.17 -10.14 15.70
C LYS A 7 -0.91 -9.07 16.75
N ASP A 8 -1.99 -8.49 17.23
CA ASP A 8 -2.04 -7.49 18.29
C ASP A 8 -1.07 -6.32 18.10
N LEU A 9 -0.86 -5.93 16.81
CA LEU A 9 0.12 -4.92 16.41
C LEU A 9 -0.25 -3.56 16.99
N LYS A 10 0.72 -2.91 17.65
CA LYS A 10 0.52 -1.62 18.29
C LYS A 10 1.65 -0.64 18.00
N LYS A 11 1.28 0.63 17.83
CA LYS A 11 2.20 1.77 17.77
C LYS A 11 1.61 2.97 18.47
N ALA A 12 2.34 3.51 19.43
CA ALA A 12 1.98 4.72 20.16
C ALA A 12 2.98 5.85 19.89
N TYR A 13 2.48 7.07 19.84
CA TYR A 13 3.29 8.28 19.73
C TYR A 13 2.96 9.25 20.85
N LEU A 14 3.93 10.09 21.21
CA LEU A 14 3.71 11.21 22.13
C LEU A 14 2.79 12.24 21.47
N LEU A 15 1.85 12.79 22.22
CA LEU A 15 1.01 13.86 21.73
C LEU A 15 1.84 15.12 21.42
N PRO A 16 1.67 15.75 20.24
CA PRO A 16 2.28 17.02 19.95
C PRO A 16 1.91 18.07 21.02
N GLY A 17 2.92 18.65 21.68
CA GLY A 17 2.72 19.68 22.73
C GLY A 17 2.52 19.15 24.15
N ASP A 18 2.28 17.85 24.37
CA ASP A 18 2.18 17.24 25.70
C ASP A 18 2.92 15.90 25.75
N LYS A 19 4.18 15.94 26.15
CA LYS A 19 5.04 14.74 26.27
C LYS A 19 4.64 13.77 27.38
N SER A 20 3.65 14.11 28.21
CA SER A 20 3.13 13.23 29.25
C SER A 20 2.00 12.32 28.74
N LYS A 21 1.47 12.57 27.54
CA LYS A 21 0.37 11.81 26.95
C LYS A 21 0.80 11.15 25.64
N THR A 22 0.26 9.96 25.41
CA THR A 22 0.44 9.20 24.19
C THR A 22 -0.91 9.00 23.48
N PHE A 23 -0.86 8.80 22.17
CA PHE A 23 -1.99 8.30 21.40
C PHE A 23 -1.56 7.05 20.63
N ASN A 24 -2.46 6.10 20.47
CA ASN A 24 -2.21 4.91 19.66
C ASN A 24 -2.51 5.23 18.20
N ALA A 25 -1.47 5.30 17.36
CA ALA A 25 -1.63 5.40 15.92
C ALA A 25 -2.08 4.06 15.32
N VAL A 26 -1.68 2.95 15.95
CA VAL A 26 -2.16 1.59 15.68
C VAL A 26 -2.46 0.95 17.03
N ASP A 27 -3.65 0.38 17.19
CA ASP A 27 -4.20 -0.07 18.45
C ASP A 27 -4.64 -1.54 18.39
N HIS A 28 -3.69 -2.45 18.60
CA HIS A 28 -3.88 -3.91 18.69
C HIS A 28 -4.61 -4.51 17.48
N ILE A 29 -4.13 -4.19 16.27
CA ILE A 29 -4.69 -4.75 15.04
C ILE A 29 -4.14 -6.16 14.78
N SER A 30 -5.00 -7.03 14.26
CA SER A 30 -4.61 -8.38 13.83
C SER A 30 -5.18 -8.63 12.44
N LEU A 31 -4.36 -9.10 11.50
CA LEU A 31 -4.77 -9.41 10.13
C LEU A 31 -3.89 -10.51 9.52
N GLY A 32 -4.39 -11.14 8.47
CA GLY A 32 -3.64 -12.12 7.70
C GLY A 32 -3.84 -11.94 6.21
N ILE A 33 -2.75 -11.87 5.44
CA ILE A 33 -2.78 -11.66 3.98
C ILE A 33 -2.30 -12.92 3.29
N LYS A 34 -3.08 -13.41 2.31
CA LYS A 34 -2.75 -14.62 1.55
C LYS A 34 -1.75 -14.31 0.45
N LYS A 35 -0.95 -15.32 0.08
CA LYS A 35 -0.05 -15.20 -1.07
C LYS A 35 -0.83 -14.97 -2.36
N GLY A 36 -0.41 -13.99 -3.16
CA GLY A 36 -1.05 -13.61 -4.44
C GLY A 36 -2.33 -12.78 -4.27
N GLU A 37 -2.63 -12.31 -3.07
CA GLU A 37 -3.79 -11.47 -2.77
C GLU A 37 -3.45 -9.99 -2.99
N VAL A 38 -4.40 -9.21 -3.49
CA VAL A 38 -4.39 -7.74 -3.40
C VAL A 38 -5.19 -7.35 -2.16
N TYR A 39 -4.50 -6.86 -1.14
CA TYR A 39 -5.07 -6.49 0.14
C TYR A 39 -5.05 -4.98 0.34
N GLY A 40 -6.22 -4.39 0.57
CA GLY A 40 -6.37 -2.95 0.78
C GLY A 40 -6.56 -2.58 2.25
N ILE A 41 -5.87 -1.55 2.71
CA ILE A 41 -6.15 -0.88 3.99
C ILE A 41 -6.82 0.46 3.66
N LEU A 42 -8.14 0.52 3.85
CA LEU A 42 -8.96 1.69 3.55
C LEU A 42 -9.23 2.48 4.83
N GLY A 43 -9.12 3.79 4.77
CA GLY A 43 -9.48 4.66 5.89
C GLY A 43 -9.10 6.12 5.65
N PRO A 44 -9.57 7.05 6.50
CA PRO A 44 -9.27 8.47 6.38
C PRO A 44 -7.79 8.77 6.67
N ASN A 45 -7.40 10.02 6.43
CA ASN A 45 -6.09 10.50 6.84
C ASN A 45 -5.98 10.44 8.38
N GLY A 46 -4.84 9.95 8.87
CA GLY A 46 -4.63 9.76 10.31
C GLY A 46 -5.26 8.49 10.90
N ALA A 47 -5.89 7.62 10.09
CA ALA A 47 -6.43 6.33 10.57
C ALA A 47 -5.36 5.34 11.04
N GLY A 48 -4.07 5.56 10.73
CA GLY A 48 -2.96 4.67 11.08
C GLY A 48 -2.46 3.80 9.92
N LYS A 49 -2.96 3.96 8.70
CA LYS A 49 -2.63 3.16 7.50
C LYS A 49 -1.12 3.13 7.21
N THR A 50 -0.53 4.30 6.96
CA THR A 50 0.91 4.44 6.69
C THR A 50 1.76 3.90 7.85
N THR A 51 1.38 4.18 9.11
CA THR A 51 2.09 3.64 10.28
C THR A 51 2.05 2.11 10.30
N THR A 52 0.92 1.50 9.93
CA THR A 52 0.80 0.05 9.80
C THR A 52 1.74 -0.49 8.73
N LEU A 53 1.75 0.10 7.53
CA LEU A 53 2.67 -0.30 6.47
C LEU A 53 4.13 -0.18 6.91
N GLU A 54 4.54 0.98 7.44
CA GLU A 54 5.91 1.23 7.87
C GLU A 54 6.40 0.25 8.95
N MET A 55 5.51 -0.24 9.83
CA MET A 55 5.84 -1.33 10.76
C MET A 55 6.06 -2.65 10.02
N LEU A 56 5.20 -3.01 9.06
CA LEU A 56 5.35 -4.23 8.26
C LEU A 56 6.61 -4.17 7.39
N GLU A 57 6.97 -3.02 6.87
CA GLU A 57 8.18 -2.79 6.07
C GLU A 57 9.49 -2.81 6.90
N GLY A 58 9.37 -2.88 8.23
CA GLY A 58 10.51 -2.77 9.14
C GLY A 58 11.18 -1.39 9.13
N LEU A 59 10.41 -0.34 8.80
CA LEU A 59 10.83 1.06 8.87
C LEU A 59 10.51 1.69 10.23
N LYS A 60 9.52 1.14 10.94
CA LYS A 60 9.15 1.56 12.29
C LYS A 60 9.15 0.39 13.25
N GLU A 61 9.58 0.64 14.46
CA GLU A 61 9.54 -0.34 15.54
C GLU A 61 8.10 -0.64 15.96
N ILE A 62 7.81 -1.90 16.24
CA ILE A 62 6.57 -2.40 16.81
C ILE A 62 6.66 -2.25 18.32
N ASP A 63 5.69 -1.55 18.94
CA ASP A 63 5.68 -1.34 20.40
C ASP A 63 5.10 -2.55 21.15
N ASP A 64 4.11 -3.25 20.54
CA ASP A 64 3.52 -4.48 21.08
C ASP A 64 2.95 -5.34 19.94
N GLY A 65 2.79 -6.65 20.18
CA GLY A 65 2.39 -7.62 19.17
C GLY A 65 3.54 -8.05 18.26
N PHE A 66 3.22 -8.61 17.10
CA PHE A 66 4.23 -9.03 16.13
C PHE A 66 3.70 -9.01 14.69
N ALA A 67 4.64 -8.98 13.73
CA ALA A 67 4.38 -9.19 12.32
C ALA A 67 5.38 -10.20 11.75
N ILE A 68 4.86 -11.17 10.98
CA ILE A 68 5.65 -12.17 10.24
C ILE A 68 5.40 -11.95 8.75
N ILE A 69 6.47 -11.80 7.98
CA ILE A 69 6.42 -11.62 6.52
C ILE A 69 7.24 -12.70 5.85
N ASP A 70 6.62 -13.53 5.02
CA ASP A 70 7.24 -14.69 4.36
C ASP A 70 8.04 -15.59 5.35
N GLY A 71 7.50 -15.77 6.55
CA GLY A 71 8.13 -16.52 7.63
C GLY A 71 9.20 -15.76 8.44
N ILE A 72 9.45 -14.48 8.13
CA ILE A 72 10.44 -13.65 8.80
C ILE A 72 9.76 -12.75 9.83
N ASP A 73 10.19 -12.78 11.07
CA ASP A 73 9.74 -11.86 12.13
C ASP A 73 10.36 -10.46 11.89
N VAL A 74 9.48 -9.48 11.63
CA VAL A 74 9.89 -8.13 11.25
C VAL A 74 10.73 -7.45 12.33
N SER A 75 10.43 -7.67 13.60
CA SER A 75 11.15 -7.07 14.72
C SER A 75 12.54 -7.68 14.93
N LYS A 76 12.70 -8.97 14.56
CA LYS A 76 13.98 -9.68 14.75
C LYS A 76 14.94 -9.49 13.59
N ASP A 77 14.43 -9.49 12.35
CA ASP A 77 15.25 -9.36 11.16
C ASP A 77 14.61 -8.46 10.10
N PRO A 78 14.55 -7.13 10.34
CA PRO A 78 14.00 -6.18 9.38
C PRO A 78 14.80 -6.11 8.07
N TYR A 79 16.09 -6.50 8.09
CA TYR A 79 16.91 -6.54 6.87
C TYR A 79 16.55 -7.71 5.96
N ALA A 80 16.23 -8.88 6.53
CA ALA A 80 15.75 -10.01 5.75
C ALA A 80 14.38 -9.71 5.13
N VAL A 81 13.50 -9.01 5.86
CA VAL A 81 12.20 -8.54 5.33
C VAL A 81 12.40 -7.65 4.09
N LYS A 82 13.32 -6.67 4.14
CA LYS A 82 13.60 -5.75 3.01
C LYS A 82 14.08 -6.46 1.74
N LYS A 83 14.57 -7.70 1.84
CA LYS A 83 14.97 -8.49 0.66
C LYS A 83 13.81 -9.14 -0.06
N VAL A 84 12.67 -9.36 0.62
CA VAL A 84 11.50 -10.04 0.08
C VAL A 84 10.33 -9.11 -0.23
N ILE A 85 10.44 -7.83 0.16
CA ILE A 85 9.43 -6.81 -0.11
C ILE A 85 9.95 -5.76 -1.09
N GLY A 86 9.03 -5.16 -1.85
CA GLY A 86 9.21 -3.90 -2.57
C GLY A 86 8.32 -2.85 -1.93
N VAL A 87 8.81 -1.62 -1.81
CA VAL A 87 8.09 -0.53 -1.16
C VAL A 87 8.03 0.68 -2.08
N GLN A 88 6.82 1.13 -2.38
CA GLN A 88 6.56 2.42 -3.00
C GLN A 88 6.04 3.36 -1.92
N LEU A 89 6.84 4.36 -1.58
CA LEU A 89 6.51 5.37 -0.58
C LEU A 89 5.59 6.46 -1.18
N GLN A 90 4.82 7.14 -0.33
CA GLN A 90 3.94 8.23 -0.73
C GLN A 90 4.69 9.38 -1.44
N SER A 91 5.92 9.68 -1.04
CA SER A 91 6.80 10.65 -1.69
C SER A 91 8.18 10.06 -1.93
N ASN A 92 8.70 10.27 -3.15
CA ASN A 92 10.04 9.82 -3.53
C ASN A 92 10.83 10.98 -4.10
N GLU A 93 12.04 11.16 -3.59
CA GLU A 93 13.04 12.05 -4.17
C GLU A 93 14.11 11.21 -4.89
N TYR A 94 14.51 11.64 -6.06
CA TYR A 94 15.49 10.96 -6.89
C TYR A 94 16.67 11.87 -7.17
N PHE A 95 17.80 11.29 -7.54
CA PHE A 95 18.97 12.06 -7.97
C PHE A 95 18.69 12.74 -9.31
N ASP A 96 18.59 14.06 -9.34
CA ASP A 96 18.19 14.90 -10.49
C ASP A 96 19.06 14.71 -11.75
N LYS A 97 20.29 14.29 -11.57
CA LYS A 97 21.26 14.15 -12.67
C LYS A 97 21.18 12.80 -13.36
N LEU A 98 20.63 11.77 -12.73
CA LEU A 98 20.54 10.42 -13.25
C LEU A 98 19.27 10.25 -14.10
N ASP A 99 19.38 9.48 -15.16
CA ASP A 99 18.22 9.01 -15.93
C ASP A 99 17.59 7.76 -15.28
N LEU A 100 16.45 7.29 -15.84
CA LEU A 100 15.72 6.18 -15.25
C LEU A 100 16.54 4.89 -15.22
N SER A 101 17.30 4.59 -16.28
CA SER A 101 18.15 3.39 -16.36
C SER A 101 19.31 3.46 -15.36
N GLU A 102 19.91 4.62 -15.19
CA GLU A 102 20.98 4.85 -14.22
C GLU A 102 20.48 4.71 -12.78
N LEU A 103 19.26 5.23 -12.49
CA LEU A 103 18.61 5.07 -11.19
C LEU A 103 18.31 3.60 -10.88
N LEU A 104 17.74 2.85 -11.82
CA LEU A 104 17.49 1.42 -11.63
C LEU A 104 18.81 0.65 -11.43
N THR A 105 19.87 1.03 -12.16
CA THR A 105 21.23 0.47 -11.97
C THR A 105 21.74 0.73 -10.55
N LEU A 106 21.56 1.95 -10.05
CA LEU A 106 21.93 2.32 -8.68
C LEU A 106 21.18 1.47 -7.66
N PHE A 107 19.84 1.40 -7.77
CA PHE A 107 19.03 0.63 -6.84
C PHE A 107 19.35 -0.87 -6.90
N SER A 108 19.54 -1.45 -8.09
CA SER A 108 19.90 -2.86 -8.22
C SER A 108 21.24 -3.19 -7.52
N LYS A 109 22.22 -2.28 -7.60
CA LYS A 109 23.48 -2.44 -6.88
C LYS A 109 23.31 -2.37 -5.37
N LEU A 110 22.43 -1.49 -4.85
CA LEU A 110 22.15 -1.41 -3.41
C LEU A 110 21.55 -2.71 -2.87
N TYR A 111 20.73 -3.39 -3.65
CA TYR A 111 20.16 -4.69 -3.32
C TYR A 111 21.08 -5.88 -3.70
N SER A 112 22.23 -5.62 -4.34
CA SER A 112 23.12 -6.66 -4.87
C SER A 112 22.39 -7.61 -5.84
N THR A 113 21.47 -7.06 -6.64
CA THR A 113 20.72 -7.78 -7.67
C THR A 113 21.22 -7.43 -9.08
N SER A 114 20.98 -8.34 -10.03
CA SER A 114 21.17 -8.08 -11.45
C SER A 114 19.82 -8.22 -12.14
N ILE A 115 19.30 -7.13 -12.68
CA ILE A 115 18.01 -7.09 -13.36
C ILE A 115 18.16 -6.56 -14.78
N ASP A 116 17.26 -6.96 -15.65
CA ASP A 116 17.07 -6.34 -16.95
C ASP A 116 16.25 -5.05 -16.79
N HIS A 117 16.94 -3.91 -16.76
CA HIS A 117 16.32 -2.60 -16.60
C HIS A 117 15.32 -2.29 -17.72
N SER A 118 15.58 -2.75 -18.95
CA SER A 118 14.70 -2.53 -20.08
C SER A 118 13.38 -3.28 -19.90
N ASN A 119 13.43 -4.53 -19.47
CA ASN A 119 12.24 -5.32 -19.15
C ASN A 119 11.45 -4.69 -18.00
N LEU A 120 12.13 -4.22 -16.96
CA LEU A 120 11.47 -3.58 -15.82
C LEU A 120 10.80 -2.25 -16.21
N LEU A 121 11.45 -1.43 -17.06
CA LEU A 121 10.85 -0.20 -17.58
C LEU A 121 9.67 -0.51 -18.53
N ASP A 122 9.73 -1.59 -19.28
CA ASP A 122 8.63 -2.04 -20.15
C ASP A 122 7.41 -2.46 -19.31
N GLN A 123 7.61 -3.24 -18.25
CA GLN A 123 6.54 -3.64 -17.32
C GLN A 123 5.76 -2.45 -16.76
N VAL A 124 6.42 -1.32 -16.52
CA VAL A 124 5.77 -0.10 -16.01
C VAL A 124 5.40 0.90 -17.11
N ASN A 125 5.50 0.50 -18.39
CA ASN A 125 5.23 1.33 -19.57
C ASN A 125 6.05 2.63 -19.59
N LEU A 126 7.38 2.53 -19.38
CA LEU A 126 8.35 3.63 -19.40
C LEU A 126 9.61 3.33 -20.20
N LEU A 127 9.61 2.27 -21.04
CA LEU A 127 10.78 1.91 -21.83
C LEU A 127 11.22 3.05 -22.77
N ASP A 128 10.26 3.77 -23.36
CA ASP A 128 10.51 4.96 -24.20
C ASP A 128 11.13 6.15 -23.46
N LYS A 129 11.14 6.08 -22.14
CA LYS A 129 11.67 7.12 -21.20
C LYS A 129 12.97 6.68 -20.52
N ALA A 130 13.59 5.57 -20.90
CA ALA A 130 14.77 5.00 -20.25
C ALA A 130 15.88 6.03 -19.98
N ASN A 131 16.12 6.94 -20.93
CA ASN A 131 17.13 8.00 -20.86
C ASN A 131 16.55 9.36 -20.36
N ALA A 132 15.29 9.40 -19.91
CA ALA A 132 14.70 10.61 -19.36
C ALA A 132 15.08 10.79 -17.88
N LYS A 133 15.10 12.03 -17.41
CA LYS A 133 15.25 12.33 -15.99
C LYS A 133 13.89 12.38 -15.30
N THR A 134 13.83 12.04 -14.02
CA THR A 134 12.58 11.97 -13.25
C THR A 134 11.81 13.28 -13.22
N GLN A 135 12.49 14.43 -13.26
CA GLN A 135 11.89 15.76 -13.32
C GLN A 135 11.10 16.02 -14.62
N HIS A 136 11.36 15.28 -15.69
CA HIS A 136 10.66 15.39 -16.98
C HIS A 136 9.46 14.42 -17.09
N LEU A 137 9.19 13.63 -16.05
CA LEU A 137 8.06 12.72 -16.00
C LEU A 137 6.78 13.44 -15.53
N SER A 138 5.63 13.06 -16.09
CA SER A 138 4.33 13.40 -15.51
C SER A 138 4.15 12.75 -14.14
N GLY A 139 3.17 13.19 -13.34
CA GLY A 139 2.86 12.58 -12.05
C GLY A 139 2.62 11.07 -12.15
N GLY A 140 1.80 10.62 -13.09
CA GLY A 140 1.54 9.20 -13.32
C GLY A 140 2.76 8.42 -13.80
N GLN A 141 3.62 9.02 -14.65
CA GLN A 141 4.88 8.39 -15.05
C GLN A 141 5.84 8.24 -13.87
N ARG A 142 5.94 9.27 -13.03
CA ARG A 142 6.79 9.24 -11.83
C ARG A 142 6.31 8.17 -10.85
N GLN A 143 5.00 8.02 -10.70
CA GLN A 143 4.41 7.00 -9.85
C GLN A 143 4.70 5.58 -10.38
N ARG A 144 4.57 5.34 -11.68
CA ARG A 144 4.96 4.05 -12.27
C ARG A 144 6.45 3.78 -12.16
N PHE A 145 7.29 4.81 -12.28
CA PHE A 145 8.73 4.66 -12.05
C PHE A 145 9.06 4.30 -10.59
N SER A 146 8.34 4.86 -9.61
CA SER A 146 8.53 4.48 -8.21
C SER A 146 8.20 3.00 -7.96
N ILE A 147 7.19 2.47 -8.65
CA ILE A 147 6.91 1.03 -8.63
C ILE A 147 8.05 0.24 -9.27
N ALA A 148 8.62 0.69 -10.41
CA ALA A 148 9.79 0.04 -11.01
C ALA A 148 10.96 -0.04 -10.02
N CYS A 149 11.23 1.04 -9.29
CA CYS A 149 12.25 1.05 -8.24
C CYS A 149 11.95 0.04 -7.13
N ALA A 150 10.69 -0.11 -6.74
CA ALA A 150 10.27 -1.07 -5.74
C ALA A 150 10.36 -2.53 -6.20
N LEU A 151 10.42 -2.77 -7.52
CA LEU A 151 10.53 -4.12 -8.10
C LEU A 151 11.97 -4.57 -8.35
N VAL A 152 12.97 -3.72 -8.12
CA VAL A 152 14.39 -3.97 -8.45
C VAL A 152 14.96 -5.23 -7.79
N ASN A 153 14.49 -5.57 -6.58
CA ASN A 153 14.94 -6.76 -5.86
C ASN A 153 14.10 -8.01 -6.13
N ASN A 154 13.20 -7.98 -7.14
CA ASN A 154 12.27 -9.06 -7.47
C ASN A 154 11.46 -9.52 -6.24
N PRO A 155 10.70 -8.63 -5.59
CA PRO A 155 10.04 -8.90 -4.33
C PRO A 155 8.90 -9.92 -4.47
N LYS A 156 8.58 -10.61 -3.37
CA LYS A 156 7.39 -11.46 -3.27
C LYS A 156 6.13 -10.66 -2.91
N ILE A 157 6.32 -9.52 -2.26
CA ILE A 157 5.27 -8.65 -1.74
C ILE A 157 5.60 -7.20 -2.13
N LEU A 158 4.62 -6.50 -2.68
CA LEU A 158 4.73 -5.08 -3.02
C LEU A 158 3.82 -4.25 -2.09
N PHE A 159 4.40 -3.31 -1.36
CA PHE A 159 3.69 -2.32 -0.56
C PHE A 159 3.52 -1.03 -1.35
N LEU A 160 2.30 -0.49 -1.39
CA LEU A 160 1.94 0.73 -2.08
C LEU A 160 1.22 1.68 -1.12
N ASP A 161 1.86 2.78 -0.73
CA ASP A 161 1.23 3.76 0.15
C ASP A 161 0.55 4.86 -0.67
N GLU A 162 -0.79 4.85 -0.68
CA GLU A 162 -1.65 5.79 -1.41
C GLU A 162 -1.24 6.02 -2.88
N PRO A 163 -1.12 4.97 -3.69
CA PRO A 163 -0.42 5.01 -4.98
C PRO A 163 -1.05 5.95 -6.02
N THR A 164 -2.32 6.28 -5.91
CA THR A 164 -3.03 7.12 -6.89
C THR A 164 -3.33 8.53 -6.42
N THR A 165 -2.86 8.91 -5.23
CA THR A 165 -3.10 10.25 -4.69
C THR A 165 -2.51 11.33 -5.61
N GLY A 166 -3.33 12.34 -5.95
CA GLY A 166 -2.93 13.45 -6.83
C GLY A 166 -2.85 13.13 -8.32
N LEU A 167 -3.22 11.93 -8.75
CA LEU A 167 -3.25 11.56 -10.17
C LEU A 167 -4.57 11.95 -10.83
N ASP A 168 -4.50 12.30 -12.11
CA ASP A 168 -5.68 12.46 -12.96
C ASP A 168 -6.37 11.10 -13.23
N PRO A 169 -7.65 11.08 -13.67
CA PRO A 169 -8.40 9.84 -13.85
C PRO A 169 -7.75 8.84 -14.82
N GLN A 170 -7.07 9.33 -15.88
CA GLN A 170 -6.41 8.45 -16.84
C GLN A 170 -5.15 7.81 -16.24
N ALA A 171 -4.35 8.60 -15.51
CA ALA A 171 -3.17 8.11 -14.81
C ALA A 171 -3.53 7.09 -13.71
N LYS A 172 -4.64 7.30 -12.98
CA LYS A 172 -5.18 6.32 -12.01
C LYS A 172 -5.49 4.99 -12.68
N ARG A 173 -6.26 4.99 -13.77
CA ARG A 173 -6.61 3.76 -14.49
C ARG A 173 -5.39 3.02 -15.01
N ASN A 174 -4.40 3.75 -15.55
CA ASN A 174 -3.15 3.15 -16.01
C ASN A 174 -2.38 2.48 -14.86
N LEU A 175 -2.38 3.10 -13.67
CA LEU A 175 -1.75 2.53 -12.49
C LEU A 175 -2.51 1.30 -11.96
N TRP A 176 -3.84 1.34 -11.96
CA TRP A 176 -4.66 0.20 -11.57
C TRP A 176 -4.44 -1.01 -12.49
N ASN A 177 -4.33 -0.80 -13.80
CA ASN A 177 -3.99 -1.87 -14.73
C ASN A 177 -2.62 -2.45 -14.42
N LEU A 178 -1.60 -1.62 -14.16
CA LEU A 178 -0.28 -2.08 -13.76
C LEU A 178 -0.33 -2.94 -12.48
N VAL A 179 -1.08 -2.51 -11.45
CA VAL A 179 -1.26 -3.28 -10.21
C VAL A 179 -1.89 -4.65 -10.50
N LYS A 180 -2.92 -4.70 -11.35
CA LYS A 180 -3.55 -5.97 -11.77
C LYS A 180 -2.61 -6.88 -12.55
N ASP A 181 -1.81 -6.33 -13.45
CA ASP A 181 -0.84 -7.10 -14.24
C ASP A 181 0.24 -7.71 -13.32
N LEU A 182 0.75 -6.93 -12.37
CA LEU A 182 1.70 -7.41 -11.36
C LEU A 182 1.09 -8.51 -10.48
N ASN A 183 -0.14 -8.33 -10.01
CA ASN A 183 -0.82 -9.36 -9.21
C ASN A 183 -1.08 -10.64 -10.03
N SER A 184 -1.50 -10.51 -11.30
CA SER A 184 -1.73 -11.64 -12.20
C SER A 184 -0.47 -12.48 -12.44
N SER A 185 0.73 -11.90 -12.28
CA SER A 185 1.99 -12.62 -12.30
C SER A 185 2.31 -13.37 -10.99
N GLY A 186 1.42 -13.32 -10.00
CA GLY A 186 1.52 -14.01 -8.71
C GLY A 186 2.09 -13.17 -7.56
N MET A 187 2.29 -11.86 -7.77
CA MET A 187 2.76 -10.94 -6.73
C MET A 187 1.66 -10.68 -5.70
N THR A 188 2.01 -10.71 -4.42
CA THR A 188 1.14 -10.23 -3.36
C THR A 188 1.25 -8.72 -3.26
N ILE A 189 0.14 -8.00 -3.18
CA ILE A 189 0.13 -6.54 -3.12
C ILE A 189 -0.64 -6.09 -1.88
N VAL A 190 -0.03 -5.19 -1.12
CA VAL A 190 -0.67 -4.53 0.01
C VAL A 190 -0.70 -3.04 -0.28
N LEU A 191 -1.88 -2.45 -0.32
CA LEU A 191 -2.01 -1.03 -0.58
C LEU A 191 -2.80 -0.31 0.50
N THR A 192 -2.43 0.94 0.75
CA THR A 192 -3.27 1.86 1.52
C THR A 192 -3.99 2.79 0.57
N THR A 193 -5.19 3.17 0.93
CA THR A 193 -5.93 4.17 0.17
C THR A 193 -7.01 4.84 1.05
N HIS A 194 -7.38 6.04 0.67
CA HIS A 194 -8.62 6.70 1.10
C HIS A 194 -9.65 6.76 -0.05
N ASN A 195 -9.33 6.16 -1.21
CA ASN A 195 -10.20 6.12 -2.38
C ASN A 195 -10.97 4.79 -2.43
N MET A 196 -12.27 4.86 -2.23
CA MET A 196 -13.14 3.69 -2.17
C MET A 196 -13.26 2.96 -3.50
N GLU A 197 -13.31 3.71 -4.62
CA GLU A 197 -13.32 3.14 -5.96
C GLU A 197 -12.06 2.33 -6.23
N GLU A 198 -10.90 2.80 -5.76
CA GLU A 198 -9.63 2.08 -5.86
C GLU A 198 -9.66 0.78 -5.06
N ALA A 199 -10.12 0.86 -3.81
CA ALA A 199 -10.21 -0.31 -2.94
C ALA A 199 -11.17 -1.36 -3.53
N GLU A 200 -12.34 -0.94 -3.99
CA GLU A 200 -13.33 -1.84 -4.59
C GLU A 200 -12.86 -2.45 -5.91
N TYR A 201 -12.14 -1.67 -6.74
CA TYR A 201 -11.67 -2.12 -8.04
C TYR A 201 -10.46 -3.05 -7.99
N LEU A 202 -9.54 -2.82 -7.07
CA LEU A 202 -8.25 -3.53 -7.02
C LEU A 202 -8.22 -4.67 -6.02
N CYS A 203 -8.87 -4.53 -4.86
CA CYS A 203 -8.61 -5.41 -3.73
C CYS A 203 -9.48 -6.66 -3.72
N ASP A 204 -8.87 -7.80 -3.44
CA ASP A 204 -9.59 -9.04 -3.14
C ASP A 204 -10.24 -8.98 -1.76
N ARG A 205 -9.55 -8.34 -0.80
CA ARG A 205 -10.04 -8.05 0.55
C ARG A 205 -9.66 -6.66 0.98
N ILE A 206 -10.52 -6.04 1.78
CA ILE A 206 -10.33 -4.70 2.33
C ILE A 206 -10.43 -4.77 3.85
N ALA A 207 -9.45 -4.20 4.54
CA ALA A 207 -9.52 -3.86 5.95
C ALA A 207 -9.92 -2.38 6.07
N ILE A 208 -11.04 -2.10 6.70
CA ILE A 208 -11.48 -0.74 7.02
C ILE A 208 -10.82 -0.33 8.33
N MET A 209 -10.06 0.75 8.30
CA MET A 209 -9.30 1.25 9.44
C MET A 209 -9.78 2.66 9.83
N ASP A 210 -10.07 2.87 11.12
CA ASP A 210 -10.36 4.18 11.69
C ASP A 210 -9.73 4.30 13.09
N LYS A 211 -9.15 5.47 13.40
CA LYS A 211 -8.56 5.80 14.71
C LYS A 211 -7.64 4.71 15.28
N GLY A 212 -6.79 4.15 14.42
CA GLY A 212 -5.82 3.12 14.78
C GLY A 212 -6.38 1.70 14.88
N LYS A 213 -7.67 1.46 14.62
CA LYS A 213 -8.32 0.15 14.78
C LYS A 213 -8.83 -0.40 13.46
N LEU A 214 -8.83 -1.71 13.32
CA LEU A 214 -9.57 -2.40 12.27
C LEU A 214 -11.04 -2.48 12.68
N ILE A 215 -11.91 -1.89 11.87
CA ILE A 215 -13.37 -1.84 12.11
C ILE A 215 -14.07 -3.01 11.45
N ALA A 216 -13.66 -3.34 10.22
CA ALA A 216 -14.19 -4.48 9.46
C ALA A 216 -13.14 -4.97 8.46
N GLU A 217 -13.25 -6.24 8.07
CA GLU A 217 -12.36 -6.86 7.10
C GLU A 217 -13.13 -7.95 6.36
N ASP A 218 -13.22 -7.84 5.03
CA ASP A 218 -13.79 -8.86 4.15
C ASP A 218 -13.54 -8.50 2.67
N THR A 219 -14.11 -9.28 1.74
CA THR A 219 -14.17 -8.91 0.33
C THR A 219 -15.04 -7.65 0.14
N PRO A 220 -14.78 -6.80 -0.87
CA PRO A 220 -15.62 -5.63 -1.13
C PRO A 220 -17.12 -5.97 -1.18
N LYS A 221 -17.46 -7.04 -1.88
CA LYS A 221 -18.83 -7.51 -2.02
C LYS A 221 -19.47 -7.88 -0.67
N ALA A 222 -18.78 -8.65 0.17
CA ALA A 222 -19.27 -9.06 1.48
C ALA A 222 -19.43 -7.87 2.43
N LEU A 223 -18.53 -6.89 2.37
CA LEU A 223 -18.65 -5.65 3.14
C LEU A 223 -19.90 -4.86 2.73
N ILE A 224 -20.15 -4.72 1.42
CA ILE A 224 -21.32 -4.03 0.90
C ILE A 224 -22.60 -4.77 1.33
N GLU A 225 -22.68 -6.07 1.13
CA GLU A 225 -23.85 -6.88 1.51
C GLU A 225 -24.17 -6.81 3.01
N LYS A 226 -23.15 -6.70 3.86
CA LYS A 226 -23.32 -6.73 5.32
C LYS A 226 -23.57 -5.37 5.95
N TYR A 227 -22.99 -4.31 5.37
CA TYR A 227 -22.95 -3.01 6.04
C TYR A 227 -23.50 -1.85 5.22
N ALA A 228 -23.74 -1.99 3.91
CA ALA A 228 -24.46 -0.96 3.18
C ALA A 228 -25.93 -0.94 3.62
N PRO A 229 -26.55 0.26 3.77
CA PRO A 229 -27.96 0.35 4.12
C PRO A 229 -28.82 -0.33 3.02
N GLU A 230 -29.93 -0.96 3.43
CA GLU A 230 -30.91 -1.47 2.46
C GLU A 230 -31.37 -0.33 1.54
N PRO A 231 -31.55 -0.60 0.23
CA PRO A 231 -31.94 0.44 -0.70
C PRO A 231 -33.29 1.02 -0.28
N SER A 232 -33.31 2.26 0.18
CA SER A 232 -34.52 3.05 0.28
C SER A 232 -34.98 3.35 -1.14
N ASP A 233 -36.22 3.10 -1.51
CA ASP A 233 -37.03 3.41 -2.72
C ASP A 233 -36.32 3.92 -4.03
N ILE A 234 -35.01 4.10 -4.03
CA ILE A 234 -34.15 4.40 -5.16
C ILE A 234 -33.15 3.23 -5.29
N PRO A 235 -33.05 2.58 -6.46
CA PRO A 235 -32.11 1.47 -6.66
C PRO A 235 -30.68 2.01 -6.75
N LEU A 236 -30.12 2.46 -5.64
CA LEU A 236 -28.69 2.67 -5.48
C LEU A 236 -28.11 1.33 -5.00
N THR A 237 -27.37 0.67 -5.86
CA THR A 237 -26.50 -0.43 -5.44
C THR A 237 -25.55 0.14 -4.37
N GLY A 238 -25.62 -0.40 -3.14
CA GLY A 238 -24.70 0.00 -2.06
C GLY A 238 -23.24 -0.10 -2.51
N ASN A 239 -22.40 0.78 -2.03
CA ASN A 239 -20.97 0.83 -2.36
C ASN A 239 -20.14 0.84 -1.07
N ILE A 240 -18.82 0.80 -1.19
CA ILE A 240 -17.90 0.82 -0.03
C ILE A 240 -17.99 2.15 0.75
N GLU A 241 -18.41 3.26 0.13
CA GLU A 241 -18.65 4.53 0.82
C GLU A 241 -19.80 4.41 1.83
N ASP A 242 -20.90 3.75 1.44
CA ASP A 242 -22.02 3.48 2.32
C ASP A 242 -21.60 2.58 3.51
N VAL A 243 -20.76 1.59 3.27
CA VAL A 243 -20.17 0.73 4.30
C VAL A 243 -19.37 1.55 5.30
N PHE A 244 -18.47 2.40 4.80
CA PHE A 244 -17.60 3.21 5.64
C PHE A 244 -18.42 4.17 6.52
N LEU A 245 -19.36 4.90 5.93
CA LEU A 245 -20.24 5.82 6.64
C LEU A 245 -21.05 5.11 7.74
N ASN A 246 -21.59 3.93 7.46
CA ASN A 246 -22.38 3.17 8.43
C ASN A 246 -21.54 2.65 9.61
N LEU A 247 -20.29 2.28 9.38
CA LEU A 247 -19.39 1.74 10.39
C LEU A 247 -18.73 2.83 11.28
N THR A 248 -18.44 4.00 10.72
CA THR A 248 -17.64 5.04 11.39
C THR A 248 -18.47 6.26 11.80
N GLY A 249 -19.59 6.48 11.15
CA GLY A 249 -20.50 7.62 11.39
C GLY A 249 -20.01 8.95 10.78
N HIS A 250 -18.93 8.94 9.99
CA HIS A 250 -18.41 10.13 9.29
C HIS A 250 -17.84 9.77 7.91
N SER A 251 -17.72 10.76 7.01
CA SER A 251 -17.15 10.54 5.68
C SER A 251 -15.62 10.51 5.70
N LEU A 252 -14.99 9.95 4.65
CA LEU A 252 -13.52 9.98 4.50
C LEU A 252 -12.97 11.40 4.22
N ARG A 253 -13.83 12.36 3.96
CA ARG A 253 -13.46 13.74 3.56
C ARG A 253 -13.48 14.75 4.70
N ASP A 254 -13.87 14.34 5.89
CA ASP A 254 -13.95 15.20 7.07
C ASP A 254 -12.67 15.14 7.92
#